data_0a14fd528eb3790732e6d7b2b57c0ac1
#
_entry.id   0a14fd528eb3790732e6d7b2b57c0ac1
#
_cell.length_a   1.000
_cell.length_b   1.000
_cell.length_c   1.000
_cell.angle_alpha   90.00
_cell.angle_beta   90.00
_cell.angle_gamma   90.00
#
_symmetry.space_group_name_H-M   'P 1'
#
loop_
_entity.id
_entity.type
_entity.pdbx_description
1 polymer ?
#
loop_
_entity_poly.entity_id
_entity_poly.type
_entity_poly.pdbx_seq_one_letter_code
_entity_poly.pdbx_strand_id
1 'polypeptide(L)'
;MKRLSLTGGLMALTLLAAATPAMAEDSSGSATLDAVKARGVLACGIAGAVPGFSLPDSKGVMQGLDADTCRTVAAAVFGDATKVKFVPLTTTNRFTALQSGEVDMLSRSTTWTLGREANLGLEFAGVNYYDGTAFLVKKSLGVKDAKELNGATVCVQPGTSTELADADFFRVNNLKFTPILIQDLAEIQSAFLSGRCDAYSTDGSALATFRATQPVKEDFVLLPNVISKEPLGPVVRKGDDKWFDIVRWTYFATVTAEELGLDSKNVDEALATSTNPDVRRLLGLEGDMGKALGLDNKWAYNAIKQVGNFGEYWNRNIAVLGVPRGINNVWTKGGLVYAPPIR
;
A
#
# COMPACT_ATOMS: atom_id res chain seq x y z
N MET A 1 62.49 64.75 -35.59
CA MET A 1 61.77 63.46 -35.70
C MET A 1 62.00 62.68 -34.41
N LYS A 2 61.07 62.76 -33.45
CA LYS A 2 61.13 62.05 -32.16
C LYS A 2 59.94 61.11 -32.08
N ARG A 3 60.22 59.81 -32.00
CA ARG A 3 59.16 58.79 -31.78
C ARG A 3 58.87 58.66 -30.30
N LEU A 4 57.62 58.82 -29.89
CA LEU A 4 57.13 58.57 -28.58
C LEU A 4 56.60 57.13 -28.59
N SER A 5 57.08 56.27 -27.71
CA SER A 5 56.60 54.94 -27.46
C SER A 5 55.67 55.01 -26.20
N LEU A 6 54.33 54.67 -26.38
CA LEU A 6 53.43 54.47 -25.30
C LEU A 6 53.45 52.99 -24.87
N THR A 7 53.86 52.68 -23.68
CA THR A 7 53.71 51.41 -23.02
C THR A 7 52.40 51.38 -22.23
N GLY A 8 51.39 50.66 -22.73
CA GLY A 8 50.14 50.39 -22.00
C GLY A 8 50.29 49.20 -21.10
N GLY A 9 50.17 49.43 -19.79
CA GLY A 9 50.10 48.35 -18.81
C GLY A 9 48.73 47.73 -18.74
N LEU A 10 48.64 46.43 -18.99
CA LEU A 10 47.44 45.63 -18.80
C LEU A 10 47.39 45.17 -17.34
N MET A 11 46.42 45.70 -16.59
CA MET A 11 46.12 45.29 -15.23
C MET A 11 45.15 44.10 -15.28
N ALA A 12 45.65 42.88 -15.06
CA ALA A 12 44.83 41.67 -14.99
C ALA A 12 44.15 41.60 -13.61
N LEU A 13 42.83 41.79 -13.61
CA LEU A 13 41.98 41.57 -12.43
C LEU A 13 41.71 40.04 -12.31
N THR A 14 42.36 39.39 -11.38
CA THR A 14 42.08 38.01 -11.00
C THR A 14 40.83 37.98 -10.08
N LEU A 15 39.67 37.57 -10.64
CA LEU A 15 38.52 37.20 -9.82
C LEU A 15 38.80 35.86 -9.13
N LEU A 16 39.08 35.88 -7.83
CA LEU A 16 39.00 34.70 -6.98
C LEU A 16 37.51 34.34 -6.80
N ALA A 17 37.01 33.35 -7.53
CA ALA A 17 35.74 32.71 -7.24
C ALA A 17 35.93 31.90 -5.96
N ALA A 18 35.37 32.37 -4.84
CA ALA A 18 35.24 31.60 -3.62
C ALA A 18 34.26 30.43 -3.90
N ALA A 19 34.78 29.23 -4.15
CA ALA A 19 34.01 28.01 -4.16
C ALA A 19 33.58 27.74 -2.71
N THR A 20 32.30 28.03 -2.40
CA THR A 20 31.67 27.53 -1.18
C THR A 20 31.67 26.00 -1.28
N PRO A 21 32.22 25.27 -0.27
CA PRO A 21 32.05 23.83 -0.25
C PRO A 21 30.55 23.54 -0.18
N ALA A 22 29.98 22.94 -1.21
CA ALA A 22 28.70 22.29 -1.12
C ALA A 22 28.89 21.18 -0.06
N MET A 23 28.29 21.36 1.10
CA MET A 23 28.15 20.26 2.06
C MET A 23 27.39 19.17 1.29
N ALA A 24 28.07 18.08 0.96
CA ALA A 24 27.41 16.86 0.51
C ALA A 24 26.55 16.43 1.71
N GLU A 25 25.23 16.60 1.62
CA GLU A 25 24.32 15.91 2.52
C GLU A 25 24.69 14.43 2.46
N ASP A 26 24.92 13.81 3.61
CA ASP A 26 25.17 12.37 3.69
C ASP A 26 23.97 11.64 3.05
N SER A 27 24.15 11.17 1.84
CA SER A 27 23.12 10.39 1.13
C SER A 27 22.74 9.16 1.96
N SER A 28 21.45 8.96 2.18
CA SER A 28 20.95 7.76 2.87
C SER A 28 21.26 6.46 2.15
N GLY A 29 21.69 6.54 0.89
CA GLY A 29 21.82 5.41 -0.04
C GLY A 29 20.49 5.02 -0.67
N SER A 30 19.46 5.86 -0.55
CA SER A 30 18.15 5.74 -1.20
C SER A 30 17.72 7.10 -1.73
N ALA A 31 17.61 7.21 -3.04
CA ALA A 31 17.13 8.44 -3.67
C ALA A 31 15.68 8.75 -3.28
N THR A 32 14.87 7.73 -3.07
CA THR A 32 13.47 7.91 -2.63
C THR A 32 13.39 8.39 -1.20
N LEU A 33 14.17 7.81 -0.27
CA LEU A 33 14.20 8.26 1.13
C LEU A 33 14.68 9.71 1.23
N ASP A 34 15.72 10.07 0.49
CA ASP A 34 16.26 11.44 0.47
C ASP A 34 15.20 12.43 -0.03
N ALA A 35 14.50 12.10 -1.13
CA ALA A 35 13.41 12.92 -1.66
C ALA A 35 12.22 13.05 -0.69
N VAL A 36 11.85 11.94 -0.02
CA VAL A 36 10.78 11.91 0.99
C VAL A 36 11.15 12.80 2.18
N LYS A 37 12.38 12.67 2.70
CA LYS A 37 12.88 13.50 3.82
C LYS A 37 12.96 14.97 3.43
N ALA A 38 13.51 15.30 2.26
CA ALA A 38 13.61 16.68 1.78
C ALA A 38 12.24 17.35 1.61
N ARG A 39 11.23 16.59 1.16
CA ARG A 39 9.85 17.06 1.01
C ARG A 39 9.10 17.15 2.35
N GLY A 40 9.54 16.44 3.38
CA GLY A 40 8.94 16.40 4.71
C GLY A 40 7.59 15.65 4.78
N VAL A 41 7.23 14.88 3.75
CA VAL A 41 5.98 14.11 3.68
C VAL A 41 6.12 12.92 2.74
N LEU A 42 5.52 11.78 3.11
CA LEU A 42 5.39 10.60 2.28
C LEU A 42 4.22 10.77 1.31
N ALA A 43 4.42 10.63 -0.01
CA ALA A 43 3.35 10.56 -0.98
C ALA A 43 2.95 9.09 -1.18
N CYS A 44 1.74 8.72 -0.76
CA CYS A 44 1.24 7.36 -0.83
C CYS A 44 0.02 7.26 -1.75
N GLY A 45 0.14 6.43 -2.80
CA GLY A 45 -0.95 6.15 -3.72
C GLY A 45 -1.94 5.15 -3.13
N ILE A 46 -3.22 5.51 -3.13
CA ILE A 46 -4.34 4.73 -2.59
C ILE A 46 -5.49 4.63 -3.58
N ALA A 47 -6.50 3.78 -3.30
CA ALA A 47 -7.74 3.76 -4.09
C ALA A 47 -8.67 4.93 -3.74
N GLY A 48 -8.78 5.25 -2.46
CA GLY A 48 -9.52 6.42 -1.97
C GLY A 48 -11.04 6.26 -1.84
N ALA A 49 -11.60 5.10 -2.22
CA ALA A 49 -13.05 4.86 -2.18
C ALA A 49 -13.42 3.39 -1.84
N VAL A 50 -12.49 2.63 -1.22
CA VAL A 50 -12.74 1.22 -0.83
C VAL A 50 -12.93 1.16 0.69
N PRO A 51 -14.13 0.82 1.17
CA PRO A 51 -14.39 0.65 2.59
C PRO A 51 -13.44 -0.38 3.21
N GLY A 52 -12.93 -0.10 4.40
CA GLY A 52 -11.97 -0.95 5.09
C GLY A 52 -10.52 -0.86 4.60
N PHE A 53 -10.27 -0.37 3.40
CA PHE A 53 -8.92 -0.24 2.81
C PHE A 53 -8.46 1.22 2.69
N SER A 54 -9.20 2.05 1.97
CA SER A 54 -8.93 3.48 1.85
C SER A 54 -10.21 4.24 1.52
N LEU A 55 -10.85 4.82 2.53
CA LEU A 55 -12.06 5.60 2.42
C LEU A 55 -12.00 6.78 3.39
N PRO A 56 -12.29 8.02 2.99
CA PRO A 56 -12.40 9.14 3.92
C PRO A 56 -13.58 8.94 4.88
N ASP A 57 -13.37 9.24 6.17
CA ASP A 57 -14.46 9.35 7.13
C ASP A 57 -15.26 10.64 6.93
N SER A 58 -16.26 10.88 7.78
CA SER A 58 -17.13 12.07 7.73
C SER A 58 -16.39 13.39 7.95
N LYS A 59 -15.13 13.36 8.43
CA LYS A 59 -14.26 14.53 8.63
C LYS A 59 -13.22 14.65 7.51
N GLY A 60 -13.27 13.79 6.50
CA GLY A 60 -12.31 13.76 5.40
C GLY A 60 -10.99 13.07 5.75
N VAL A 61 -10.87 12.43 6.92
CA VAL A 61 -9.66 11.71 7.32
C VAL A 61 -9.67 10.32 6.67
N MET A 62 -8.63 10.03 5.89
CA MET A 62 -8.50 8.75 5.21
C MET A 62 -8.37 7.60 6.23
N GLN A 63 -9.23 6.59 6.14
CA GLN A 63 -9.25 5.41 7.00
C GLN A 63 -9.04 4.15 6.18
N GLY A 64 -8.58 3.07 6.81
CA GLY A 64 -8.47 1.77 6.19
C GLY A 64 -7.09 1.13 6.30
N LEU A 65 -7.00 -0.16 6.00
CA LEU A 65 -5.78 -0.96 6.08
C LEU A 65 -4.67 -0.40 5.17
N ASP A 66 -5.01 0.01 3.95
CA ASP A 66 -4.07 0.65 3.02
C ASP A 66 -3.58 2.00 3.57
N ALA A 67 -4.49 2.81 4.13
CA ALA A 67 -4.14 4.09 4.72
C ALA A 67 -3.23 3.93 5.95
N ASP A 68 -3.49 2.92 6.79
CA ASP A 68 -2.67 2.63 7.96
C ASP A 68 -1.29 2.12 7.58
N THR A 69 -1.17 1.34 6.51
CA THR A 69 0.13 0.94 5.95
C THR A 69 0.95 2.16 5.54
N CYS A 70 0.35 3.16 4.88
CA CYS A 70 1.05 4.42 4.54
C CYS A 70 1.48 5.19 5.79
N ARG A 71 0.59 5.32 6.79
CA ARG A 71 0.90 6.01 8.07
C ARG A 71 2.04 5.33 8.82
N THR A 72 2.09 4.01 8.78
CA THR A 72 3.13 3.22 9.44
C THR A 72 4.50 3.53 8.85
N VAL A 73 4.61 3.64 7.53
CA VAL A 73 5.85 4.04 6.85
C VAL A 73 6.20 5.50 7.19
N ALA A 74 5.22 6.41 7.21
CA ALA A 74 5.46 7.80 7.62
C ALA A 74 5.96 7.90 9.07
N ALA A 75 5.35 7.15 10.00
CA ALA A 75 5.80 7.08 11.40
C ALA A 75 7.22 6.54 11.53
N ALA A 76 7.58 5.52 10.74
CA ALA A 76 8.93 4.97 10.73
C ALA A 76 9.98 5.96 10.20
N VAL A 77 9.66 6.70 9.13
CA VAL A 77 10.59 7.63 8.47
C VAL A 77 10.73 8.96 9.24
N PHE A 78 9.63 9.51 9.73
CA PHE A 78 9.58 10.86 10.32
C PHE A 78 9.39 10.87 11.83
N GLY A 79 9.08 9.73 12.46
CA GLY A 79 8.59 9.73 13.84
C GLY A 79 7.18 10.34 13.98
N ASP A 80 6.45 10.52 12.86
CA ASP A 80 5.15 11.18 12.81
C ASP A 80 4.26 10.55 11.73
N ALA A 81 3.21 9.81 12.14
CA ALA A 81 2.26 9.15 11.26
C ALA A 81 1.40 10.12 10.44
N THR A 82 1.35 11.40 10.80
CA THR A 82 0.61 12.43 10.05
C THR A 82 1.34 12.95 8.82
N LYS A 83 2.63 12.66 8.70
CA LYS A 83 3.51 13.06 7.58
C LYS A 83 3.26 12.21 6.33
N VAL A 84 2.00 12.04 5.96
CA VAL A 84 1.58 11.31 4.76
C VAL A 84 0.59 12.15 3.95
N LYS A 85 0.84 12.21 2.63
CA LYS A 85 -0.08 12.74 1.61
C LYS A 85 -0.68 11.57 0.87
N PHE A 86 -1.98 11.35 1.03
CA PHE A 86 -2.71 10.37 0.27
C PHE A 86 -3.03 10.88 -1.13
N VAL A 87 -2.73 10.06 -2.15
CA VAL A 87 -2.98 10.38 -3.57
C VAL A 87 -3.92 9.31 -4.12
N PRO A 88 -5.21 9.63 -4.32
CA PRO A 88 -6.14 8.71 -4.96
C PRO A 88 -5.74 8.43 -6.41
N LEU A 89 -5.62 7.16 -6.77
CA LEU A 89 -5.19 6.70 -8.08
C LEU A 89 -6.18 5.67 -8.63
N THR A 90 -6.38 5.71 -9.93
CA THR A 90 -7.19 4.71 -10.64
C THR A 90 -6.40 3.41 -10.88
N THR A 91 -7.09 2.36 -11.35
CA THR A 91 -6.44 1.09 -11.71
C THR A 91 -5.49 1.24 -12.90
N THR A 92 -5.73 2.21 -13.78
CA THR A 92 -4.95 2.41 -15.00
C THR A 92 -3.76 3.35 -14.84
N ASN A 93 -3.80 4.34 -13.91
CA ASN A 93 -2.71 5.31 -13.74
C ASN A 93 -1.76 5.01 -12.56
N ARG A 94 -2.13 4.11 -11.63
CA ARG A 94 -1.35 3.84 -10.40
C ARG A 94 0.11 3.48 -10.65
N PHE A 95 0.38 2.66 -11.65
CA PHE A 95 1.75 2.21 -11.94
C PHE A 95 2.58 3.32 -12.59
N THR A 96 1.98 4.10 -13.49
CA THR A 96 2.65 5.27 -14.09
C THR A 96 2.95 6.33 -13.02
N ALA A 97 2.02 6.59 -12.10
CA ALA A 97 2.23 7.52 -10.99
C ALA A 97 3.37 7.07 -10.06
N LEU A 98 3.49 5.76 -9.80
CA LEU A 98 4.60 5.21 -9.03
C LEU A 98 5.93 5.34 -9.80
N GLN A 99 5.94 4.96 -11.08
CA GLN A 99 7.14 4.98 -11.93
C GLN A 99 7.69 6.41 -12.14
N SER A 100 6.79 7.40 -12.29
CA SER A 100 7.18 8.81 -12.46
C SER A 100 7.65 9.49 -11.16
N GLY A 101 7.42 8.87 -10.00
CA GLY A 101 7.73 9.47 -8.70
C GLY A 101 6.68 10.45 -8.20
N GLU A 102 5.48 10.49 -8.80
CA GLU A 102 4.34 11.24 -8.26
C GLU A 102 3.97 10.72 -6.87
N VAL A 103 4.12 9.40 -6.66
CA VAL A 103 4.03 8.76 -5.36
C VAL A 103 5.28 7.94 -5.05
N ASP A 104 5.61 7.81 -3.77
CA ASP A 104 6.79 7.09 -3.29
C ASP A 104 6.52 5.59 -3.13
N MET A 105 5.28 5.26 -2.83
CA MET A 105 4.76 3.89 -2.71
C MET A 105 3.28 3.83 -3.08
N LEU A 106 2.82 2.62 -3.39
CA LEU A 106 1.40 2.30 -3.45
C LEU A 106 1.02 1.44 -2.23
N SER A 107 -0.08 1.79 -1.58
CA SER A 107 -0.87 0.90 -0.74
C SER A 107 -2.31 1.02 -1.22
N ARG A 108 -2.66 0.15 -2.19
CA ARG A 108 -3.86 0.31 -3.01
C ARG A 108 -4.43 -1.05 -3.42
N SER A 109 -4.52 -1.98 -2.48
CA SER A 109 -5.03 -3.32 -2.76
C SER A 109 -4.44 -3.84 -4.08
N THR A 110 -3.11 -3.87 -4.18
CA THR A 110 -2.42 -4.16 -5.44
C THR A 110 -1.88 -5.58 -5.43
N THR A 111 -2.40 -6.41 -6.32
CA THR A 111 -2.02 -7.82 -6.45
C THR A 111 -0.59 -7.98 -6.95
N TRP A 112 0.19 -8.75 -6.25
CA TRP A 112 1.53 -9.17 -6.65
C TRP A 112 1.44 -10.22 -7.77
N THR A 113 1.92 -9.87 -8.96
CA THR A 113 2.01 -10.77 -10.09
C THR A 113 3.37 -10.69 -10.75
N LEU A 114 3.82 -11.80 -11.37
CA LEU A 114 5.09 -11.84 -12.12
C LEU A 114 5.15 -10.73 -13.17
N GLY A 115 4.05 -10.52 -13.92
CA GLY A 115 4.02 -9.49 -14.97
C GLY A 115 4.21 -8.07 -14.44
N ARG A 116 3.61 -7.74 -13.29
CA ARG A 116 3.80 -6.43 -12.65
C ARG A 116 5.22 -6.24 -12.15
N GLU A 117 5.80 -7.25 -11.53
CA GLU A 117 7.15 -7.18 -10.99
C GLU A 117 8.22 -7.18 -12.08
N ALA A 118 8.12 -8.11 -13.03
CA ALA A 118 9.15 -8.29 -14.05
C ALA A 118 9.07 -7.25 -15.18
N ASN A 119 7.85 -6.90 -15.65
CA ASN A 119 7.68 -6.06 -16.83
C ASN A 119 7.50 -4.58 -16.51
N LEU A 120 6.98 -4.24 -15.33
CA LEU A 120 6.70 -2.86 -14.95
C LEU A 120 7.74 -2.26 -13.98
N GLY A 121 8.80 -3.00 -13.64
CA GLY A 121 9.84 -2.50 -12.74
C GLY A 121 9.31 -2.17 -11.34
N LEU A 122 8.41 -3.00 -10.82
CA LEU A 122 7.81 -2.85 -9.51
C LEU A 122 8.40 -3.87 -8.53
N GLU A 123 8.35 -3.54 -7.24
CA GLU A 123 8.70 -4.44 -6.14
C GLU A 123 7.61 -4.45 -5.08
N PHE A 124 7.22 -5.67 -4.66
CA PHE A 124 6.18 -5.89 -3.66
C PHE A 124 6.82 -6.11 -2.29
N ALA A 125 6.55 -5.21 -1.36
CA ALA A 125 7.19 -5.19 -0.05
C ALA A 125 6.53 -6.12 0.99
N GLY A 126 5.82 -7.14 0.52
CA GLY A 126 5.14 -8.14 1.31
C GLY A 126 3.67 -8.28 0.91
N VAL A 127 2.96 -9.21 1.56
CA VAL A 127 1.52 -9.41 1.36
C VAL A 127 0.80 -9.02 2.63
N ASN A 128 0.05 -7.91 2.59
CA ASN A 128 -0.73 -7.43 3.71
C ASN A 128 -2.21 -7.86 3.66
N TYR A 129 -2.63 -8.50 2.57
CA TYR A 129 -3.93 -9.14 2.45
C TYR A 129 -3.89 -10.26 1.42
N TYR A 130 -4.24 -11.49 1.82
CA TYR A 130 -4.45 -12.63 0.94
C TYR A 130 -5.91 -12.65 0.52
N ASP A 131 -6.18 -12.40 -0.75
CA ASP A 131 -7.50 -12.29 -1.33
C ASP A 131 -7.68 -13.17 -2.57
N GLY A 132 -8.79 -13.03 -3.23
CA GLY A 132 -9.11 -13.63 -4.51
C GLY A 132 -10.26 -12.89 -5.18
N THR A 133 -10.30 -12.96 -6.51
CA THR A 133 -11.41 -12.40 -7.30
C THR A 133 -12.70 -13.19 -7.04
N ALA A 134 -13.80 -12.46 -6.84
CA ALA A 134 -15.13 -13.01 -6.62
C ALA A 134 -16.20 -12.19 -7.37
N PHE A 135 -17.45 -12.61 -7.26
CA PHE A 135 -18.60 -11.94 -7.86
C PHE A 135 -19.64 -11.57 -6.80
N LEU A 136 -20.11 -10.33 -6.84
CA LEU A 136 -21.28 -9.87 -6.10
C LEU A 136 -22.45 -9.74 -7.06
N VAL A 137 -23.59 -10.32 -6.71
CA VAL A 137 -24.82 -10.27 -7.49
C VAL A 137 -25.99 -9.77 -6.66
N LYS A 138 -27.04 -9.26 -7.31
CA LYS A 138 -28.31 -9.01 -6.61
C LYS A 138 -28.98 -10.35 -6.29
N LYS A 139 -29.53 -10.48 -5.09
CA LYS A 139 -30.25 -11.69 -4.67
C LYS A 139 -31.42 -12.03 -5.60
N SER A 140 -32.06 -11.01 -6.18
CA SER A 140 -33.13 -11.17 -7.15
C SER A 140 -32.72 -11.88 -8.45
N LEU A 141 -31.40 -11.93 -8.77
CA LEU A 141 -30.89 -12.68 -9.92
C LEU A 141 -31.04 -14.21 -9.73
N GLY A 142 -31.11 -14.69 -8.48
CA GLY A 142 -31.31 -16.09 -8.15
C GLY A 142 -30.08 -16.98 -8.30
N VAL A 143 -28.92 -16.42 -8.74
CA VAL A 143 -27.64 -17.12 -8.96
C VAL A 143 -26.98 -17.47 -7.63
N LYS A 144 -26.44 -18.67 -7.52
CA LYS A 144 -25.74 -19.18 -6.32
C LYS A 144 -24.31 -19.63 -6.58
N ASP A 145 -23.94 -19.81 -7.83
CA ASP A 145 -22.61 -20.22 -8.28
C ASP A 145 -22.17 -19.35 -9.46
N ALA A 146 -20.90 -18.99 -9.53
CA ALA A 146 -20.38 -18.17 -10.63
C ALA A 146 -20.52 -18.82 -12.01
N LYS A 147 -20.63 -20.15 -12.09
CA LYS A 147 -20.88 -20.86 -13.36
C LYS A 147 -22.29 -20.63 -13.90
N GLU A 148 -23.21 -20.15 -13.08
CA GLU A 148 -24.57 -19.78 -13.50
C GLU A 148 -24.61 -18.39 -14.16
N LEU A 149 -23.50 -17.65 -14.20
CA LEU A 149 -23.37 -16.32 -14.84
C LEU A 149 -23.18 -16.40 -16.37
N ASN A 150 -23.57 -17.49 -17.01
CA ASN A 150 -23.47 -17.60 -18.46
C ASN A 150 -24.36 -16.57 -19.18
N GLY A 151 -23.73 -15.73 -20.00
CA GLY A 151 -24.42 -14.66 -20.73
C GLY A 151 -24.57 -13.36 -19.95
N ALA A 152 -24.11 -13.30 -18.68
CA ALA A 152 -24.25 -12.15 -17.81
C ALA A 152 -23.40 -10.95 -18.27
N THR A 153 -23.87 -9.76 -17.92
CA THR A 153 -23.05 -8.52 -17.93
C THR A 153 -22.31 -8.40 -16.62
N VAL A 154 -20.97 -8.20 -16.69
CA VAL A 154 -20.10 -8.11 -15.51
C VAL A 154 -19.40 -6.76 -15.47
N CYS A 155 -19.69 -5.97 -14.46
CA CYS A 155 -18.93 -4.74 -14.15
C CYS A 155 -17.56 -5.11 -13.61
N VAL A 156 -16.49 -4.62 -14.23
CA VAL A 156 -15.10 -4.82 -13.82
C VAL A 156 -14.26 -3.58 -14.16
N GLN A 157 -13.24 -3.30 -13.34
CA GLN A 157 -12.34 -2.19 -13.60
C GLN A 157 -11.25 -2.62 -14.62
N PRO A 158 -10.95 -1.79 -15.64
CA PRO A 158 -9.92 -2.09 -16.63
C PRO A 158 -8.51 -2.08 -16.02
N GLY A 159 -7.58 -2.87 -16.58
CA GLY A 159 -6.17 -2.93 -16.14
C GLY A 159 -5.97 -3.62 -14.80
N THR A 160 -6.92 -4.44 -14.37
CA THR A 160 -6.86 -5.23 -13.15
C THR A 160 -6.50 -6.70 -13.41
N SER A 161 -6.01 -7.39 -12.38
CA SER A 161 -5.89 -8.87 -12.38
C SER A 161 -7.27 -9.52 -12.47
N THR A 162 -8.28 -8.89 -11.87
CA THR A 162 -9.68 -9.33 -11.95
C THR A 162 -10.19 -9.43 -13.38
N GLU A 163 -9.97 -8.40 -14.20
CA GLU A 163 -10.38 -8.41 -15.61
C GLU A 163 -9.82 -9.63 -16.36
N LEU A 164 -8.56 -9.98 -16.11
CA LEU A 164 -7.92 -11.16 -16.69
C LEU A 164 -8.48 -12.46 -16.10
N ALA A 165 -8.70 -12.49 -14.78
CA ALA A 165 -9.25 -13.65 -14.09
C ALA A 165 -10.68 -13.96 -14.55
N ASP A 166 -11.52 -12.94 -14.73
CA ASP A 166 -12.86 -13.08 -15.27
C ASP A 166 -12.82 -13.69 -16.68
N ALA A 167 -12.02 -13.11 -17.57
CA ALA A 167 -11.88 -13.62 -18.94
C ALA A 167 -11.44 -15.11 -18.97
N ASP A 168 -10.48 -15.47 -18.13
CA ASP A 168 -10.01 -16.85 -18.02
C ASP A 168 -11.07 -17.78 -17.42
N PHE A 169 -11.76 -17.36 -16.35
CA PHE A 169 -12.80 -18.15 -15.70
C PHE A 169 -13.94 -18.48 -16.67
N PHE A 170 -14.48 -17.50 -17.38
CA PHE A 170 -15.55 -17.72 -18.34
C PHE A 170 -15.08 -18.60 -19.52
N ARG A 171 -13.88 -18.36 -20.03
CA ARG A 171 -13.31 -19.16 -21.12
C ARG A 171 -13.10 -20.63 -20.74
N VAL A 172 -12.49 -20.90 -19.60
CA VAL A 172 -12.18 -22.27 -19.14
C VAL A 172 -13.45 -23.08 -18.85
N ASN A 173 -14.50 -22.41 -18.37
CA ASN A 173 -15.80 -23.05 -18.11
C ASN A 173 -16.74 -23.09 -19.35
N ASN A 174 -16.28 -22.66 -20.54
CA ASN A 174 -17.08 -22.54 -21.76
C ASN A 174 -18.33 -21.65 -21.60
N LEU A 175 -18.20 -20.60 -20.77
CA LEU A 175 -19.27 -19.63 -20.53
C LEU A 175 -19.02 -18.37 -21.34
N LYS A 176 -20.09 -17.63 -21.60
CA LYS A 176 -20.04 -16.30 -22.23
C LYS A 176 -20.34 -15.24 -21.17
N PHE A 177 -19.74 -14.07 -21.30
CA PHE A 177 -20.10 -12.88 -20.52
C PHE A 177 -19.81 -11.61 -21.35
N THR A 178 -20.37 -10.50 -20.92
CA THR A 178 -20.10 -9.17 -21.50
C THR A 178 -19.46 -8.30 -20.43
N PRO A 179 -18.15 -8.01 -20.51
CA PRO A 179 -17.51 -7.11 -19.57
C PRO A 179 -17.99 -5.67 -19.79
N ILE A 180 -18.39 -5.01 -18.71
CA ILE A 180 -18.69 -3.58 -18.67
C ILE A 180 -17.53 -2.91 -17.94
N LEU A 181 -16.62 -2.30 -18.73
CA LEU A 181 -15.40 -1.69 -18.22
C LEU A 181 -15.68 -0.28 -17.72
N ILE A 182 -15.55 -0.07 -16.40
CA ILE A 182 -15.74 1.23 -15.74
C ILE A 182 -14.55 1.49 -14.83
N GLN A 183 -13.81 2.57 -15.09
CA GLN A 183 -12.58 2.89 -14.38
C GLN A 183 -12.83 3.48 -12.98
N ASP A 184 -13.79 4.40 -12.89
CA ASP A 184 -14.12 5.07 -11.63
C ASP A 184 -14.85 4.13 -10.68
N LEU A 185 -14.41 4.09 -9.41
CA LEU A 185 -14.94 3.15 -8.43
C LEU A 185 -16.37 3.50 -8.00
N ALA A 186 -16.70 4.77 -7.86
CA ALA A 186 -18.06 5.17 -7.50
C ALA A 186 -19.02 4.93 -8.66
N GLU A 187 -18.57 5.17 -9.90
CA GLU A 187 -19.36 4.91 -11.10
C GLU A 187 -19.66 3.41 -11.28
N ILE A 188 -18.65 2.51 -11.11
CA ILE A 188 -18.87 1.06 -11.25
C ILE A 188 -19.83 0.53 -10.18
N GLN A 189 -19.72 1.01 -8.94
CA GLN A 189 -20.65 0.67 -7.86
C GLN A 189 -22.07 1.15 -8.17
N SER A 190 -22.23 2.37 -8.67
CA SER A 190 -23.51 2.92 -9.09
C SER A 190 -24.11 2.14 -10.27
N ALA A 191 -23.28 1.76 -11.25
CA ALA A 191 -23.71 0.95 -12.39
C ALA A 191 -24.24 -0.42 -11.96
N PHE A 192 -23.57 -1.09 -11.02
CA PHE A 192 -24.05 -2.35 -10.44
C PHE A 192 -25.36 -2.16 -9.65
N LEU A 193 -25.42 -1.14 -8.78
CA LEU A 193 -26.61 -0.88 -7.97
C LEU A 193 -27.85 -0.56 -8.84
N SER A 194 -27.67 0.19 -9.93
CA SER A 194 -28.75 0.52 -10.87
C SER A 194 -29.18 -0.66 -11.77
N GLY A 195 -28.41 -1.79 -11.79
CA GLY A 195 -28.70 -2.94 -12.61
C GLY A 195 -28.19 -2.85 -14.05
N ARG A 196 -27.25 -1.94 -14.33
CA ARG A 196 -26.52 -1.90 -15.61
C ARG A 196 -25.67 -3.14 -15.83
N CYS A 197 -25.23 -3.79 -14.73
CA CYS A 197 -24.53 -5.06 -14.74
C CYS A 197 -25.25 -6.07 -13.85
N ASP A 198 -25.26 -7.33 -14.27
CA ASP A 198 -25.80 -8.45 -13.51
C ASP A 198 -24.92 -8.83 -12.34
N ALA A 199 -23.60 -8.73 -12.53
CA ALA A 199 -22.59 -8.99 -11.50
C ALA A 199 -21.56 -7.86 -11.43
N TYR A 200 -21.00 -7.67 -10.23
CA TYR A 200 -19.81 -6.85 -10.00
C TYR A 200 -18.65 -7.75 -9.58
N SER A 201 -17.54 -7.68 -10.31
CA SER A 201 -16.33 -8.47 -10.07
C SER A 201 -15.17 -7.61 -9.64
N THR A 202 -14.54 -7.97 -8.52
CA THR A 202 -13.27 -7.44 -7.99
C THR A 202 -12.78 -8.35 -6.88
N ASP A 203 -11.81 -7.91 -6.08
CA ASP A 203 -11.34 -8.59 -4.87
C ASP A 203 -12.52 -8.92 -3.94
N GLY A 204 -12.58 -10.15 -3.44
CA GLY A 204 -13.67 -10.62 -2.59
C GLY A 204 -13.83 -9.79 -1.31
N SER A 205 -12.71 -9.33 -0.75
CA SER A 205 -12.73 -8.43 0.42
C SER A 205 -13.38 -7.08 0.10
N ALA A 206 -13.07 -6.48 -1.06
CA ALA A 206 -13.68 -5.23 -1.50
C ALA A 206 -15.19 -5.40 -1.74
N LEU A 207 -15.62 -6.52 -2.32
CA LEU A 207 -17.05 -6.83 -2.49
C LEU A 207 -17.74 -7.03 -1.13
N ALA A 208 -17.10 -7.75 -0.20
CA ALA A 208 -17.65 -7.98 1.13
C ALA A 208 -17.81 -6.67 1.92
N THR A 209 -16.80 -5.81 1.89
CA THR A 209 -16.85 -4.52 2.59
C THR A 209 -17.82 -3.55 1.90
N PHE A 210 -17.88 -3.52 0.57
CA PHE A 210 -18.88 -2.76 -0.15
C PHE A 210 -20.30 -3.23 0.21
N ARG A 211 -20.55 -4.55 0.18
CA ARG A 211 -21.84 -5.12 0.59
C ARG A 211 -22.22 -4.71 2.03
N ALA A 212 -21.26 -4.73 2.95
CA ALA A 212 -21.50 -4.39 4.36
C ALA A 212 -21.95 -2.93 4.57
N THR A 213 -21.60 -2.03 3.64
CA THR A 213 -21.99 -0.61 3.69
C THR A 213 -23.35 -0.33 3.04
N GLN A 214 -23.98 -1.33 2.39
CA GLN A 214 -25.27 -1.12 1.77
C GLN A 214 -26.42 -1.05 2.80
N PRO A 215 -27.44 -0.21 2.59
CA PRO A 215 -28.58 -0.09 3.49
C PRO A 215 -29.30 -1.41 3.76
N VAL A 216 -29.44 -2.26 2.71
CA VAL A 216 -30.02 -3.62 2.80
C VAL A 216 -29.01 -4.59 2.20
N LYS A 217 -28.03 -4.98 3.01
CA LYS A 217 -26.94 -5.89 2.56
C LYS A 217 -27.43 -7.28 2.16
N GLU A 218 -28.61 -7.68 2.64
CA GLU A 218 -29.27 -8.95 2.34
C GLU A 218 -29.79 -9.04 0.91
N ASP A 219 -29.90 -7.90 0.21
CA ASP A 219 -30.28 -7.86 -1.21
C ASP A 219 -29.12 -8.26 -2.15
N PHE A 220 -27.94 -8.45 -1.60
CA PHE A 220 -26.73 -8.79 -2.35
C PHE A 220 -26.16 -10.11 -1.86
N VAL A 221 -25.69 -10.93 -2.80
CA VAL A 221 -25.04 -12.22 -2.55
C VAL A 221 -23.62 -12.17 -3.08
N LEU A 222 -22.65 -12.32 -2.17
CA LEU A 222 -21.28 -12.62 -2.56
C LEU A 222 -21.23 -14.11 -2.91
N LEU A 223 -20.94 -14.44 -4.17
CA LEU A 223 -20.87 -15.83 -4.60
C LEU A 223 -19.70 -16.55 -3.93
N PRO A 224 -19.82 -17.87 -3.65
CA PRO A 224 -18.80 -18.60 -2.90
C PRO A 224 -17.53 -18.89 -3.71
N ASN A 225 -17.56 -18.68 -5.01
CA ASN A 225 -16.45 -18.99 -5.91
C ASN A 225 -15.38 -17.91 -5.80
N VAL A 226 -14.17 -18.33 -5.45
CA VAL A 226 -12.95 -17.55 -5.56
C VAL A 226 -12.21 -18.04 -6.80
N ILE A 227 -12.07 -17.18 -7.81
CA ILE A 227 -11.62 -17.59 -9.15
C ILE A 227 -10.14 -17.28 -9.43
N SER A 228 -9.46 -16.57 -8.52
CA SER A 228 -8.04 -16.26 -8.63
C SER A 228 -7.36 -16.22 -7.26
N LYS A 229 -6.03 -16.07 -7.27
CA LYS A 229 -5.23 -15.71 -6.09
C LYS A 229 -4.81 -14.26 -6.21
N GLU A 230 -5.16 -13.44 -5.23
CA GLU A 230 -4.86 -12.02 -5.18
C GLU A 230 -4.05 -11.69 -3.91
N PRO A 231 -2.73 -11.97 -3.90
CA PRO A 231 -1.87 -11.52 -2.81
C PRO A 231 -1.65 -10.01 -2.93
N LEU A 232 -2.35 -9.24 -2.10
CA LEU A 232 -2.30 -7.77 -2.11
C LEU A 232 -1.16 -7.28 -1.22
N GLY A 233 -0.49 -6.21 -1.62
CA GLY A 233 0.57 -5.65 -0.81
C GLY A 233 1.04 -4.27 -1.23
N PRO A 234 1.85 -3.61 -0.37
CA PRO A 234 2.49 -2.35 -0.71
C PRO A 234 3.53 -2.55 -1.81
N VAL A 235 3.62 -1.56 -2.71
CA VAL A 235 4.47 -1.62 -3.90
C VAL A 235 5.36 -0.38 -3.96
N VAL A 236 6.60 -0.57 -4.36
CA VAL A 236 7.58 0.49 -4.62
C VAL A 236 8.18 0.36 -6.01
N ARG A 237 8.90 1.37 -6.47
CA ARG A 237 9.72 1.29 -7.67
C ARG A 237 10.89 0.34 -7.45
N LYS A 238 11.23 -0.44 -8.47
CA LYS A 238 12.43 -1.28 -8.48
C LYS A 238 13.70 -0.44 -8.61
N GLY A 239 14.78 -0.91 -7.99
CA GLY A 239 16.10 -0.29 -8.09
C GLY A 239 16.42 0.73 -6.99
N ASP A 240 15.59 0.82 -5.96
CA ASP A 240 15.91 1.50 -4.69
C ASP A 240 15.72 0.52 -3.54
N ASP A 241 16.69 -0.40 -3.41
CA ASP A 241 16.63 -1.53 -2.49
C ASP A 241 16.44 -1.07 -1.04
N LYS A 242 17.05 0.06 -0.67
CA LYS A 242 16.89 0.59 0.69
C LYS A 242 15.47 1.10 0.94
N TRP A 243 14.86 1.79 -0.03
CA TRP A 243 13.46 2.19 0.10
C TRP A 243 12.52 0.99 0.18
N PHE A 244 12.78 -0.01 -0.65
CA PHE A 244 12.07 -1.28 -0.60
C PHE A 244 12.19 -1.94 0.78
N ASP A 245 13.39 -2.02 1.34
CA ASP A 245 13.62 -2.56 2.68
C ASP A 245 12.88 -1.76 3.75
N ILE A 246 12.88 -0.44 3.69
CA ILE A 246 12.12 0.40 4.64
C ILE A 246 10.65 0.06 4.63
N VAL A 247 10.01 0.01 3.46
CA VAL A 247 8.57 -0.29 3.35
C VAL A 247 8.29 -1.73 3.80
N ARG A 248 9.12 -2.69 3.39
CA ARG A 248 9.00 -4.11 3.75
C ARG A 248 9.15 -4.34 5.25
N TRP A 249 10.24 -3.85 5.84
CA TRP A 249 10.51 -4.08 7.25
C TRP A 249 9.58 -3.30 8.17
N THR A 250 9.06 -2.16 7.72
CA THR A 250 8.00 -1.46 8.45
C THR A 250 6.73 -2.30 8.54
N TYR A 251 6.32 -2.95 7.44
CA TYR A 251 5.21 -3.90 7.47
C TYR A 251 5.53 -5.09 8.37
N PHE A 252 6.68 -5.73 8.22
CA PHE A 252 7.06 -6.89 9.06
C PHE A 252 7.19 -6.54 10.55
N ALA A 253 7.60 -5.31 10.89
CA ALA A 253 7.61 -4.87 12.28
C ALA A 253 6.22 -4.87 12.90
N THR A 254 5.17 -4.50 12.15
CA THR A 254 3.79 -4.53 12.67
C THR A 254 3.25 -5.95 12.83
N VAL A 255 3.65 -6.87 11.96
CA VAL A 255 3.33 -8.29 12.07
C VAL A 255 4.05 -8.91 13.28
N THR A 256 5.36 -8.65 13.41
CA THR A 256 6.17 -9.11 14.56
C THR A 256 5.61 -8.56 15.88
N ALA A 257 5.17 -7.29 15.90
CA ALA A 257 4.55 -6.72 17.08
C ALA A 257 3.27 -7.47 17.50
N GLU A 258 2.42 -7.85 16.54
CA GLU A 258 1.24 -8.68 16.83
C GLU A 258 1.63 -10.06 17.37
N GLU A 259 2.65 -10.70 16.80
CA GLU A 259 3.15 -12.00 17.25
C GLU A 259 3.70 -11.95 18.69
N LEU A 260 4.35 -10.85 19.05
CA LEU A 260 4.91 -10.60 20.39
C LEU A 260 3.90 -10.04 21.39
N GLY A 261 2.65 -9.80 20.98
CA GLY A 261 1.62 -9.21 21.82
C GLY A 261 1.84 -7.73 22.14
N LEU A 262 2.63 -7.04 21.30
CA LEU A 262 2.83 -5.59 21.40
C LEU A 262 1.76 -4.86 20.61
N ASP A 263 1.20 -3.80 21.18
CA ASP A 263 0.20 -2.94 20.55
C ASP A 263 0.46 -1.45 20.88
N SER A 264 -0.36 -0.57 20.33
CA SER A 264 -0.25 0.88 20.54
C SER A 264 -0.42 1.32 21.99
N LYS A 265 -1.00 0.49 22.85
CA LYS A 265 -1.31 0.79 24.25
C LYS A 265 -0.22 0.34 25.21
N ASN A 266 0.42 -0.82 24.92
CA ASN A 266 1.41 -1.42 25.80
C ASN A 266 2.86 -1.21 25.38
N VAL A 267 3.12 -0.65 24.18
CA VAL A 267 4.47 -0.49 23.64
C VAL A 267 5.37 0.42 24.49
N ASP A 268 4.82 1.42 25.20
CA ASP A 268 5.58 2.30 26.11
C ASP A 268 6.10 1.54 27.32
N GLU A 269 5.25 0.73 27.93
CA GLU A 269 5.61 -0.14 29.05
C GLU A 269 6.66 -1.17 28.60
N ALA A 270 6.43 -1.79 27.43
CA ALA A 270 7.37 -2.75 26.87
C ALA A 270 8.75 -2.10 26.56
N LEU A 271 8.77 -0.87 26.07
CA LEU A 271 10.00 -0.11 25.84
C LEU A 271 10.78 0.11 27.16
N ALA A 272 10.06 0.39 28.25
CA ALA A 272 10.68 0.69 29.54
C ALA A 272 11.12 -0.56 30.32
N THR A 273 10.39 -1.68 30.20
CA THR A 273 10.51 -2.81 31.15
C THR A 273 10.86 -4.15 30.53
N SER A 274 10.70 -4.32 29.20
CA SER A 274 10.87 -5.63 28.58
C SER A 274 12.30 -6.16 28.66
N THR A 275 12.40 -7.41 29.09
CA THR A 275 13.64 -8.21 29.07
C THR A 275 13.69 -9.17 27.89
N ASN A 276 12.59 -9.31 27.11
CA ASN A 276 12.54 -10.16 25.93
C ASN A 276 13.46 -9.61 24.83
N PRO A 277 14.48 -10.36 24.38
CA PRO A 277 15.42 -9.87 23.37
C PRO A 277 14.78 -9.48 22.04
N ASP A 278 13.73 -10.16 21.59
CA ASP A 278 13.05 -9.85 20.34
C ASP A 278 12.28 -8.52 20.44
N VAL A 279 11.63 -8.29 21.58
CA VAL A 279 10.98 -7.00 21.88
C VAL A 279 12.01 -5.86 21.93
N ARG A 280 13.15 -6.09 22.61
CA ARG A 280 14.20 -5.09 22.75
C ARG A 280 14.81 -4.70 21.40
N ARG A 281 15.04 -5.68 20.51
CA ARG A 281 15.51 -5.43 19.14
C ARG A 281 14.45 -4.70 18.31
N LEU A 282 13.22 -5.15 18.34
CA LEU A 282 12.11 -4.51 17.62
C LEU A 282 11.93 -3.03 18.03
N LEU A 283 12.05 -2.74 19.32
CA LEU A 283 11.87 -1.37 19.84
C LEU A 283 13.15 -0.51 19.80
N GLY A 284 14.24 -1.03 19.20
CA GLY A 284 15.49 -0.28 19.02
C GLY A 284 16.33 -0.09 20.28
N LEU A 285 16.13 -0.93 21.31
CA LEU A 285 16.92 -0.95 22.54
C LEU A 285 18.20 -1.78 22.40
N GLU A 286 18.25 -2.67 21.44
CA GLU A 286 19.39 -3.52 21.11
C GLU A 286 19.60 -3.57 19.60
N GLY A 287 20.88 -3.45 19.17
CA GLY A 287 21.27 -3.42 17.76
C GLY A 287 21.00 -2.08 17.08
N ASP A 288 21.46 -1.97 15.83
CA ASP A 288 21.41 -0.75 15.01
C ASP A 288 20.55 -0.93 13.77
N MET A 289 19.40 -1.62 13.88
CA MET A 289 18.55 -1.97 12.75
C MET A 289 17.94 -0.72 12.07
N GLY A 290 17.61 0.32 12.85
CA GLY A 290 17.17 1.60 12.29
C GLY A 290 18.26 2.24 11.44
N LYS A 291 19.48 2.28 11.93
CA LYS A 291 20.63 2.82 11.19
C LYS A 291 20.90 2.05 9.89
N ALA A 292 20.76 0.71 9.89
CA ALA A 292 20.88 -0.11 8.69
C ALA A 292 19.86 0.30 7.61
N LEU A 293 18.66 0.70 8.03
CA LEU A 293 17.60 1.22 7.15
C LEU A 293 17.77 2.73 6.83
N GLY A 294 18.74 3.44 7.42
CA GLY A 294 18.85 4.90 7.30
C GLY A 294 17.79 5.67 8.09
N LEU A 295 17.22 5.03 9.12
CA LEU A 295 16.19 5.56 10.01
C LEU A 295 16.70 5.69 11.46
N ASP A 296 15.90 6.34 12.30
CA ASP A 296 16.10 6.31 13.75
C ASP A 296 15.90 4.89 14.29
N ASN A 297 16.62 4.51 15.36
CA ASN A 297 16.48 3.18 15.94
C ASN A 297 15.07 2.90 16.52
N LYS A 298 14.30 3.94 16.84
CA LYS A 298 12.91 3.84 17.28
C LYS A 298 11.89 3.78 16.14
N TRP A 299 12.32 3.55 14.91
CA TRP A 299 11.42 3.50 13.73
C TRP A 299 10.22 2.56 13.92
N ALA A 300 10.46 1.35 14.41
CA ALA A 300 9.39 0.38 14.65
C ALA A 300 8.54 0.75 15.87
N TYR A 301 9.16 1.26 16.96
CA TYR A 301 8.43 1.80 18.10
C TYR A 301 7.47 2.92 17.65
N ASN A 302 7.95 3.89 16.85
CA ASN A 302 7.12 4.99 16.35
C ASN A 302 5.93 4.49 15.53
N ALA A 303 6.16 3.50 14.66
CA ALA A 303 5.12 2.86 13.87
C ALA A 303 4.05 2.19 14.75
N ILE A 304 4.47 1.35 15.70
CA ILE A 304 3.57 0.62 16.60
C ILE A 304 2.84 1.60 17.53
N LYS A 305 3.53 2.58 18.11
CA LYS A 305 2.93 3.53 19.03
C LYS A 305 1.84 4.37 18.42
N GLN A 306 2.06 4.86 17.18
CA GLN A 306 1.18 5.84 16.56
C GLN A 306 0.11 5.19 15.69
N VAL A 307 0.39 4.03 15.12
CA VAL A 307 -0.54 3.35 14.19
C VAL A 307 -1.00 2.01 14.73
N GLY A 308 -0.17 1.30 15.49
CA GLY A 308 -0.49 0.00 16.07
C GLY A 308 0.18 -1.16 15.34
N ASN A 309 -0.14 -2.38 15.79
CA ASN A 309 0.28 -3.62 15.14
C ASN A 309 -0.68 -4.02 14.02
N PHE A 310 -0.33 -5.06 13.25
CA PHE A 310 -1.14 -5.53 12.12
C PHE A 310 -2.54 -6.02 12.55
N GLY A 311 -2.69 -6.60 13.74
CA GLY A 311 -3.98 -6.99 14.30
C GLY A 311 -4.87 -5.80 14.62
N GLU A 312 -4.30 -4.69 15.10
CA GLU A 312 -5.05 -3.45 15.33
C GLU A 312 -5.55 -2.87 14.00
N TYR A 313 -4.75 -2.91 12.90
CA TYR A 313 -5.21 -2.47 11.57
C TYR A 313 -6.41 -3.29 11.11
N TRP A 314 -6.32 -4.61 11.23
CA TRP A 314 -7.41 -5.51 10.88
C TRP A 314 -8.68 -5.19 11.67
N ASN A 315 -8.54 -5.12 12.99
CA ASN A 315 -9.69 -4.99 13.89
C ASN A 315 -10.47 -3.70 13.66
N ARG A 316 -9.77 -2.56 13.49
CA ARG A 316 -10.46 -1.26 13.32
C ARG A 316 -10.98 -1.02 11.90
N ASN A 317 -10.42 -1.68 10.89
CA ASN A 317 -10.77 -1.39 9.50
C ASN A 317 -11.61 -2.47 8.82
N ILE A 318 -11.28 -3.75 9.04
CA ILE A 318 -11.87 -4.88 8.30
C ILE A 318 -12.87 -5.65 9.17
N ALA A 319 -12.49 -6.01 10.40
CA ALA A 319 -13.35 -6.81 11.27
C ALA A 319 -14.67 -6.12 11.62
N VAL A 320 -14.66 -4.80 11.78
CA VAL A 320 -15.86 -3.98 12.05
C VAL A 320 -16.90 -4.05 10.92
N LEU A 321 -16.49 -4.44 9.71
CA LEU A 321 -17.35 -4.65 8.54
C LEU A 321 -17.85 -6.11 8.43
N GLY A 322 -17.52 -6.95 9.43
CA GLY A 322 -17.96 -8.34 9.48
C GLY A 322 -17.20 -9.30 8.58
N VAL A 323 -16.03 -8.90 8.06
CA VAL A 323 -15.16 -9.75 7.24
C VAL A 323 -14.26 -10.58 8.16
N PRO A 324 -14.35 -11.93 8.12
CA PRO A 324 -13.53 -12.79 8.96
C PRO A 324 -12.06 -12.74 8.53
N ARG A 325 -11.15 -12.81 9.48
CA ARG A 325 -9.72 -12.74 9.20
C ARG A 325 -9.20 -13.97 8.44
N GLY A 326 -9.65 -15.16 8.80
CA GLY A 326 -9.31 -16.40 8.09
C GLY A 326 -7.80 -16.58 7.89
N ILE A 327 -7.40 -16.84 6.64
CA ILE A 327 -5.99 -17.01 6.24
C ILE A 327 -5.13 -15.74 6.44
N ASN A 328 -5.73 -14.59 6.66
CA ASN A 328 -5.06 -13.33 6.96
C ASN A 328 -4.62 -13.19 8.43
N ASN A 329 -4.82 -14.22 9.24
CA ASN A 329 -4.20 -14.30 10.56
C ASN A 329 -2.68 -14.46 10.46
N VAL A 330 -1.97 -14.06 11.52
CA VAL A 330 -0.56 -14.40 11.69
C VAL A 330 -0.37 -15.91 11.78
N TRP A 331 0.78 -16.42 11.37
CA TRP A 331 1.09 -17.84 11.29
C TRP A 331 0.89 -18.57 12.65
N THR A 332 1.17 -17.91 13.77
CA THR A 332 0.95 -18.45 15.12
C THR A 332 -0.53 -18.70 15.43
N LYS A 333 -1.44 -18.13 14.66
CA LYS A 333 -2.90 -18.30 14.74
C LYS A 333 -3.47 -19.06 13.53
N GLY A 334 -2.61 -19.80 12.79
CA GLY A 334 -3.01 -20.61 11.65
C GLY A 334 -3.24 -19.89 10.34
N GLY A 335 -2.78 -18.64 10.20
CA GLY A 335 -2.85 -17.86 8.97
C GLY A 335 -1.57 -17.92 8.13
N LEU A 336 -1.55 -17.12 7.06
CA LEU A 336 -0.43 -17.02 6.11
C LEU A 336 0.45 -15.77 6.37
N VAL A 337 0.04 -14.87 7.26
CA VAL A 337 0.81 -13.67 7.56
C VAL A 337 2.01 -14.05 8.42
N TYR A 338 3.20 -13.83 7.85
CA TYR A 338 4.47 -14.26 8.45
C TYR A 338 5.53 -13.18 8.24
N ALA A 339 6.25 -12.81 9.30
CA ALA A 339 7.36 -11.88 9.25
C ALA A 339 8.69 -12.60 9.52
N PRO A 340 9.76 -12.32 8.75
CA PRO A 340 11.11 -12.75 9.08
C PRO A 340 11.59 -12.13 10.39
N PRO A 341 12.50 -12.80 11.15
CA PRO A 341 12.99 -12.26 12.42
C PRO A 341 13.82 -10.99 12.24
N ILE A 342 13.60 -10.02 13.13
CA ILE A 342 14.37 -8.77 13.22
C ILE A 342 15.61 -9.02 14.08
N ARG A 343 16.74 -9.35 13.43
CA ARG A 343 18.02 -9.60 14.12
C ARG A 343 19.22 -9.53 13.18
#